data_93007224b196878c2dd3fc3205b775d1
#
_entry.id   93007224b196878c2dd3fc3205b775d1
#
_cell.length_a   1.000
_cell.length_b   1.000
_cell.length_c   1.000
_cell.angle_alpha   90.00
_cell.angle_beta   90.00
_cell.angle_gamma   90.00
#
_symmetry.space_group_name_H-M   'P 1'
#
loop_
_entity.id
_entity.type
_entity.pdbx_description
1 polymer ?
#
loop_
_entity_poly.entity_id
_entity_poly.type
_entity_poly.pdbx_seq_one_letter_code
_entity_poly.pdbx_strand_id
1 'polypeptide(L)'
;MYSYDRQLILEDGTVYKGYGFGANKALAGEVVFNTGMTGYQETLSDPSYNGQIVTFTYPLIGNYGINRDDFETINPSIKGLIVREVCKKPSNFRTEYSLDEVLKELNIPGISGIDTRSLTRKIREHGTIKGIITDLCMDPEEQLENLRNTDLPTNQIEQVSTQKAFLSSGNGYRVVLVDFGMKSGILRELNERNCDIVVVPHNVTAAEIFRLNPDGIMLSNGPGDPEDVPETIEMLKEVMPKIPVFGICMGHQLIALASGAKTYKLKFGHRGANHPVKNLITGKVDITSQNHGFSVDIESLKDTDLELTHLSVNDKTCEGVRHKKYPVFSVQYHPEASPGPHDPNYLFDQFIDYMREFKENK
;
A
#
# COMPACT_ATOMS: atom_id res chain seq x y z
N MET A 1 -10.89 16.99 -34.57
CA MET A 1 -11.09 16.93 -33.09
C MET A 1 -11.27 15.46 -32.73
N TYR A 2 -10.45 14.89 -31.84
CA TYR A 2 -10.69 13.53 -31.35
C TYR A 2 -11.94 13.57 -30.49
N SER A 3 -12.91 12.70 -30.76
CA SER A 3 -14.07 12.50 -29.89
C SER A 3 -13.65 11.68 -28.67
N TYR A 4 -14.25 11.93 -27.52
CA TYR A 4 -14.11 11.04 -26.37
C TYR A 4 -14.55 9.63 -26.74
N ASP A 5 -13.91 8.62 -26.15
CA ASP A 5 -14.19 7.21 -26.42
C ASP A 5 -14.34 6.40 -25.10
N ARG A 6 -14.11 7.03 -23.94
CA ARG A 6 -14.19 6.38 -22.62
C ARG A 6 -14.90 7.27 -21.61
N GLN A 7 -15.49 6.63 -20.59
CA GLN A 7 -16.12 7.32 -19.46
C GLN A 7 -15.75 6.66 -18.14
N LEU A 8 -15.66 7.50 -17.10
CA LEU A 8 -15.65 7.10 -15.70
C LEU A 8 -17.01 7.40 -15.10
N ILE A 9 -17.67 6.39 -14.56
CA ILE A 9 -18.96 6.52 -13.87
C ILE A 9 -18.71 6.26 -12.38
N LEU A 10 -19.15 7.17 -11.53
CA LEU A 10 -19.07 7.04 -10.08
C LEU A 10 -20.41 6.56 -9.50
N GLU A 11 -20.38 5.91 -8.35
CA GLU A 11 -21.54 5.35 -7.64
C GLU A 11 -22.63 6.40 -7.33
N ASP A 12 -22.26 7.67 -7.21
CA ASP A 12 -23.21 8.79 -7.02
C ASP A 12 -23.89 9.26 -8.31
N GLY A 13 -23.59 8.62 -9.44
CA GLY A 13 -24.12 8.97 -10.76
C GLY A 13 -23.31 10.01 -11.54
N THR A 14 -22.21 10.51 -10.97
CA THR A 14 -21.33 11.45 -11.69
C THR A 14 -20.61 10.75 -12.84
N VAL A 15 -20.61 11.35 -14.03
CA VAL A 15 -19.95 10.82 -15.22
C VAL A 15 -18.87 11.80 -15.70
N TYR A 16 -17.66 11.31 -15.88
CA TYR A 16 -16.56 12.02 -16.54
C TYR A 16 -16.25 11.35 -17.88
N LYS A 17 -16.24 12.15 -18.97
CA LYS A 17 -15.88 11.67 -20.31
C LYS A 17 -14.44 12.03 -20.63
N GLY A 18 -13.72 11.11 -21.29
CA GLY A 18 -12.31 11.28 -21.59
C GLY A 18 -11.83 10.39 -22.74
N TYR A 19 -10.52 10.32 -22.87
CA TYR A 19 -9.83 9.52 -23.88
C TYR A 19 -9.30 8.24 -23.23
N GLY A 20 -9.58 7.10 -23.85
CA GLY A 20 -9.09 5.80 -23.42
C GLY A 20 -7.60 5.62 -23.69
N PHE A 21 -6.94 4.90 -22.77
CA PHE A 21 -5.62 4.31 -22.95
C PHE A 21 -5.56 3.02 -22.11
N GLY A 22 -4.50 2.22 -22.29
CA GLY A 22 -4.44 0.89 -21.68
C GLY A 22 -5.48 -0.06 -22.30
N ALA A 23 -5.93 -1.03 -21.52
CA ALA A 23 -6.83 -2.08 -21.99
C ALA A 23 -8.24 -1.56 -22.30
N ASN A 24 -8.87 -2.15 -23.32
CA ASN A 24 -10.30 -1.92 -23.59
C ASN A 24 -11.14 -2.90 -22.77
N LYS A 25 -11.26 -2.62 -21.47
CA LYS A 25 -11.97 -3.46 -20.50
C LYS A 25 -12.71 -2.58 -19.50
N ALA A 26 -13.91 -2.99 -19.10
CA ALA A 26 -14.63 -2.35 -18.00
C ALA A 26 -14.22 -3.01 -16.69
N LEU A 27 -13.68 -2.21 -15.75
CA LEU A 27 -13.32 -2.66 -14.41
C LEU A 27 -13.84 -1.67 -13.37
N ALA A 28 -14.52 -2.21 -12.35
CA ALA A 28 -14.96 -1.48 -11.17
C ALA A 28 -13.93 -1.55 -10.06
N GLY A 29 -13.86 -0.50 -9.23
CA GLY A 29 -13.00 -0.44 -8.07
C GLY A 29 -13.26 0.78 -7.20
N GLU A 30 -12.61 0.86 -6.06
CA GLU A 30 -12.62 2.05 -5.21
C GLU A 30 -11.76 3.16 -5.84
N VAL A 31 -12.36 4.31 -6.15
CA VAL A 31 -11.64 5.44 -6.73
C VAL A 31 -10.91 6.20 -5.64
N VAL A 32 -9.60 6.26 -5.77
CA VAL A 32 -8.70 6.93 -4.84
C VAL A 32 -7.81 7.93 -5.58
N PHE A 33 -7.14 8.84 -4.86
CA PHE A 33 -6.18 9.74 -5.47
C PHE A 33 -4.80 9.66 -4.81
N ASN A 34 -3.77 9.86 -5.62
CA ASN A 34 -2.38 9.97 -5.18
C ASN A 34 -1.84 11.35 -5.53
N THR A 35 -1.15 12.00 -4.57
CA THR A 35 -0.58 13.35 -4.72
C THR A 35 0.89 13.35 -5.09
N GLY A 36 1.51 12.19 -5.30
CA GLY A 36 2.90 12.06 -5.74
C GLY A 36 3.15 12.74 -7.09
N MET A 37 4.27 13.43 -7.20
CA MET A 37 4.68 14.10 -8.45
C MET A 37 5.53 13.20 -9.34
N THR A 38 6.10 12.14 -8.77
CA THR A 38 6.98 11.15 -9.41
C THR A 38 6.62 9.75 -8.90
N GLY A 39 7.22 8.70 -9.48
CA GLY A 39 7.03 7.34 -8.99
C GLY A 39 5.68 6.74 -9.38
N TYR A 40 5.19 7.05 -10.57
CA TYR A 40 3.93 6.46 -11.02
C TYR A 40 4.03 4.97 -11.27
N GLN A 41 5.20 4.46 -11.71
CA GLN A 41 5.40 3.04 -11.95
C GLN A 41 5.38 2.25 -10.63
N GLU A 42 6.07 2.73 -9.61
CA GLU A 42 6.06 2.16 -8.27
C GLU A 42 4.65 2.19 -7.66
N THR A 43 3.93 3.31 -7.83
CA THR A 43 2.53 3.42 -7.39
C THR A 43 1.62 2.41 -8.10
N LEU A 44 1.76 2.25 -9.43
CA LEU A 44 0.94 1.30 -10.20
C LEU A 44 1.20 -0.14 -9.80
N SER A 45 2.42 -0.45 -9.40
CA SER A 45 2.85 -1.78 -9.02
C SER A 45 2.84 -2.05 -7.51
N ASP A 46 2.42 -1.09 -6.67
CA ASP A 46 2.24 -1.30 -5.24
C ASP A 46 0.99 -2.17 -5.00
N PRO A 47 1.13 -3.39 -4.43
CA PRO A 47 0.01 -4.29 -4.17
C PRO A 47 -1.07 -3.70 -3.25
N SER A 48 -0.72 -2.71 -2.42
CA SER A 48 -1.67 -2.00 -1.54
C SER A 48 -2.78 -1.27 -2.31
N TYR A 49 -2.63 -1.06 -3.63
CA TYR A 49 -3.70 -0.56 -4.50
C TYR A 49 -4.60 -1.66 -5.09
N ASN A 50 -4.51 -2.91 -4.64
CA ASN A 50 -5.41 -3.96 -5.11
C ASN A 50 -6.88 -3.55 -4.97
N GLY A 51 -7.66 -3.72 -6.03
CA GLY A 51 -9.08 -3.34 -6.04
C GLY A 51 -9.36 -1.85 -6.27
N GLN A 52 -8.35 -1.00 -6.40
CA GLN A 52 -8.51 0.46 -6.52
C GLN A 52 -8.31 0.97 -7.95
N ILE A 53 -9.03 2.04 -8.27
CA ILE A 53 -8.82 2.88 -9.46
C ILE A 53 -8.08 4.13 -9.01
N VAL A 54 -6.83 4.28 -9.47
CA VAL A 54 -5.92 5.31 -8.97
C VAL A 54 -6.02 6.57 -9.82
N THR A 55 -6.29 7.71 -9.18
CA THR A 55 -6.26 9.04 -9.80
C THR A 55 -4.96 9.74 -9.45
N PHE A 56 -4.14 10.08 -10.44
CA PHE A 56 -3.00 10.97 -10.19
C PHE A 56 -3.42 12.44 -10.26
N THR A 57 -3.05 13.19 -9.22
CA THR A 57 -3.26 14.65 -9.20
C THR A 57 -2.20 15.39 -10.00
N TYR A 58 -1.02 14.81 -10.19
CA TYR A 58 -0.01 15.35 -11.08
C TYR A 58 -0.48 15.26 -12.53
N PRO A 59 -0.36 16.36 -13.33
CA PRO A 59 -1.08 16.45 -14.58
C PRO A 59 -0.57 15.52 -15.69
N LEU A 60 0.74 15.26 -15.78
CA LEU A 60 1.35 14.46 -16.83
C LEU A 60 1.92 13.15 -16.27
N ILE A 61 1.40 12.02 -16.72
CA ILE A 61 1.84 10.68 -16.31
C ILE A 61 2.37 9.90 -17.52
N GLY A 62 3.41 9.08 -17.31
CA GLY A 62 4.04 8.27 -18.35
C GLY A 62 5.23 8.93 -19.05
N ASN A 63 5.69 10.10 -18.61
CA ASN A 63 6.71 10.91 -19.27
C ASN A 63 8.12 10.28 -19.29
N TYR A 64 8.47 9.42 -18.33
CA TYR A 64 9.74 8.66 -18.30
C TYR A 64 9.57 7.18 -18.67
N GLY A 65 8.38 6.78 -19.17
CA GLY A 65 8.10 5.42 -19.60
C GLY A 65 7.99 4.43 -18.44
N ILE A 66 8.12 3.17 -18.77
CA ILE A 66 8.17 2.04 -17.83
C ILE A 66 9.51 1.32 -18.06
N ASN A 67 10.14 0.87 -16.99
CA ASN A 67 11.36 0.08 -16.98
C ASN A 67 11.22 -1.12 -16.03
N ARG A 68 12.12 -2.11 -16.14
CA ARG A 68 12.05 -3.34 -15.34
C ARG A 68 12.39 -3.16 -13.85
N ASP A 69 13.14 -2.12 -13.49
CA ASP A 69 13.76 -2.01 -12.16
C ASP A 69 12.87 -1.33 -11.13
N ASP A 70 11.91 -0.49 -11.58
CA ASP A 70 11.06 0.33 -10.71
C ASP A 70 9.71 -0.33 -10.39
N PHE A 71 9.55 -1.64 -10.64
CA PHE A 71 8.37 -2.40 -10.20
C PHE A 71 8.48 -2.82 -8.74
N GLU A 72 7.44 -2.54 -7.96
CA GLU A 72 7.29 -3.05 -6.58
C GLU A 72 6.66 -4.44 -6.54
N THR A 73 5.89 -4.82 -7.57
CA THR A 73 5.52 -6.21 -7.90
C THR A 73 5.46 -6.38 -9.41
N ILE A 74 5.76 -7.58 -9.89
CA ILE A 74 5.68 -7.91 -11.33
C ILE A 74 4.23 -8.05 -11.83
N ASN A 75 3.26 -8.19 -10.93
CA ASN A 75 1.84 -8.34 -11.23
C ASN A 75 1.01 -7.22 -10.62
N PRO A 76 1.03 -6.00 -11.20
CA PRO A 76 0.17 -4.89 -10.75
C PRO A 76 -1.30 -5.29 -10.70
N SER A 77 -1.99 -4.93 -9.61
CA SER A 77 -3.35 -5.39 -9.31
C SER A 77 -4.39 -4.27 -9.23
N ILE A 78 -4.04 -3.06 -9.66
CA ILE A 78 -4.98 -1.93 -9.74
C ILE A 78 -6.10 -2.22 -10.74
N LYS A 79 -7.27 -1.60 -10.53
CA LYS A 79 -8.44 -1.77 -11.41
C LYS A 79 -8.56 -0.71 -12.49
N GLY A 80 -7.75 0.33 -12.43
CA GLY A 80 -7.73 1.37 -13.46
C GLY A 80 -6.87 2.56 -13.10
N LEU A 81 -6.61 3.37 -14.11
CA LEU A 81 -5.78 4.56 -13.99
C LEU A 81 -6.52 5.79 -14.54
N ILE A 82 -6.55 6.85 -13.74
CA ILE A 82 -7.17 8.13 -14.10
C ILE A 82 -6.10 9.21 -14.07
N VAL A 83 -5.93 9.89 -15.22
CA VAL A 83 -4.93 10.95 -15.36
C VAL A 83 -5.49 12.17 -16.10
N ARG A 84 -4.89 13.34 -15.87
CA ARG A 84 -5.22 14.52 -16.67
C ARG A 84 -4.66 14.39 -18.08
N GLU A 85 -3.40 13.96 -18.21
CA GLU A 85 -2.72 13.77 -19.47
C GLU A 85 -1.81 12.54 -19.41
N VAL A 86 -1.85 11.71 -20.44
CA VAL A 86 -0.94 10.56 -20.61
C VAL A 86 0.12 10.90 -21.65
N CYS A 87 1.38 10.67 -21.32
CA CYS A 87 2.50 10.84 -22.24
C CYS A 87 2.49 9.72 -23.28
N LYS A 88 2.34 10.07 -24.55
CA LYS A 88 2.33 9.12 -25.68
C LYS A 88 3.73 8.74 -26.17
N LYS A 89 4.72 9.59 -25.91
CA LYS A 89 6.11 9.39 -26.33
C LYS A 89 7.03 9.69 -25.15
N PRO A 90 7.28 8.72 -24.29
CA PRO A 90 8.17 8.92 -23.15
C PRO A 90 9.58 9.24 -23.62
N SER A 91 10.30 10.03 -22.81
CA SER A 91 11.67 10.46 -23.09
C SER A 91 12.53 10.30 -21.84
N ASN A 92 13.11 9.13 -21.66
CA ASN A 92 14.09 8.84 -20.62
C ASN A 92 14.99 7.71 -21.10
N PHE A 93 16.27 7.73 -20.69
CA PHE A 93 17.26 6.69 -21.09
C PHE A 93 16.93 5.28 -20.54
N ARG A 94 16.10 5.20 -19.47
CA ARG A 94 15.64 3.92 -18.89
C ARG A 94 14.32 3.43 -19.50
N THR A 95 13.69 4.17 -20.41
CA THR A 95 12.41 3.78 -21.01
C THR A 95 12.56 2.49 -21.82
N GLU A 96 11.83 1.45 -21.45
CA GLU A 96 11.71 0.21 -22.22
C GLU A 96 10.35 0.15 -22.92
N TYR A 97 9.29 0.56 -22.24
CA TYR A 97 7.90 0.54 -22.73
C TYR A 97 7.19 1.86 -22.43
N SER A 98 6.14 2.16 -23.18
CA SER A 98 5.20 3.21 -22.81
C SER A 98 4.23 2.70 -21.74
N LEU A 99 3.64 3.62 -20.98
CA LEU A 99 2.60 3.30 -20.00
C LEU A 99 1.39 2.62 -20.65
N ASP A 100 0.99 3.06 -21.85
CA ASP A 100 -0.14 2.51 -22.59
C ASP A 100 0.07 1.04 -22.99
N GLU A 101 1.27 0.69 -23.45
CA GLU A 101 1.63 -0.68 -23.81
C GLU A 101 1.54 -1.62 -22.61
N VAL A 102 2.16 -1.23 -21.49
CA VAL A 102 2.17 -2.04 -20.28
C VAL A 102 0.77 -2.23 -19.70
N LEU A 103 -0.05 -1.16 -19.66
CA LEU A 103 -1.43 -1.29 -19.16
C LEU A 103 -2.30 -2.17 -20.06
N LYS A 104 -2.06 -2.19 -21.38
CA LYS A 104 -2.74 -3.12 -22.31
C LYS A 104 -2.37 -4.57 -22.02
N GLU A 105 -1.09 -4.84 -21.84
CA GLU A 105 -0.59 -6.18 -21.50
C GLU A 105 -1.16 -6.68 -20.17
N LEU A 106 -1.21 -5.82 -19.17
CA LEU A 106 -1.75 -6.12 -17.84
C LEU A 106 -3.28 -6.12 -17.77
N ASN A 107 -3.99 -5.84 -18.88
CA ASN A 107 -5.45 -5.73 -18.93
C ASN A 107 -6.03 -4.66 -17.99
N ILE A 108 -5.32 -3.56 -17.79
CA ILE A 108 -5.73 -2.44 -16.93
C ILE A 108 -6.25 -1.29 -17.81
N PRO A 109 -7.51 -0.84 -17.62
CA PRO A 109 -8.05 0.31 -18.34
C PRO A 109 -7.53 1.63 -17.79
N GLY A 110 -7.37 2.61 -18.68
CA GLY A 110 -7.03 3.99 -18.32
C GLY A 110 -7.96 5.00 -18.98
N ILE A 111 -8.15 6.15 -18.32
CA ILE A 111 -8.87 7.30 -18.87
C ILE A 111 -8.07 8.58 -18.64
N SER A 112 -7.95 9.38 -19.68
CA SER A 112 -7.24 10.68 -19.67
C SER A 112 -8.14 11.82 -20.16
N GLY A 113 -7.71 13.06 -19.93
CA GLY A 113 -8.44 14.24 -20.38
C GLY A 113 -9.57 14.69 -19.47
N ILE A 114 -9.80 14.03 -18.35
CA ILE A 114 -10.82 14.43 -17.37
C ILE A 114 -10.28 15.48 -16.38
N ASP A 115 -11.19 16.14 -15.67
CA ASP A 115 -10.85 17.07 -14.59
C ASP A 115 -10.52 16.31 -13.30
N THR A 116 -9.26 15.87 -13.19
CA THR A 116 -8.74 15.16 -12.01
C THR A 116 -8.79 16.02 -10.74
N ARG A 117 -8.73 17.35 -10.85
CA ARG A 117 -8.87 18.26 -9.71
C ARG A 117 -10.31 18.24 -9.16
N SER A 118 -11.31 18.28 -10.03
CA SER A 118 -12.72 18.16 -9.65
C SER A 118 -12.98 16.82 -8.97
N LEU A 119 -12.49 15.72 -9.53
CA LEU A 119 -12.60 14.38 -8.96
C LEU A 119 -11.94 14.29 -7.59
N THR A 120 -10.70 14.79 -7.45
CA THR A 120 -9.98 14.80 -6.17
C THR A 120 -10.74 15.60 -5.09
N ARG A 121 -11.31 16.76 -5.43
CA ARG A 121 -12.13 17.54 -4.50
C ARG A 121 -13.36 16.75 -4.06
N LYS A 122 -14.05 16.08 -4.98
CA LYS A 122 -15.20 15.24 -4.68
C LYS A 122 -14.83 14.13 -3.68
N ILE A 123 -13.73 13.41 -3.91
CA ILE A 123 -13.27 12.36 -2.99
C ILE A 123 -12.91 12.94 -1.62
N ARG A 124 -12.28 14.12 -1.55
CA ARG A 124 -11.97 14.78 -0.27
C ARG A 124 -13.22 15.20 0.50
N GLU A 125 -14.26 15.62 -0.19
CA GLU A 125 -15.52 16.10 0.42
C GLU A 125 -16.43 14.95 0.85
N HIS A 126 -16.49 13.85 0.11
CA HIS A 126 -17.46 12.77 0.31
C HIS A 126 -16.81 11.45 0.83
N GLY A 127 -15.51 11.28 0.66
CA GLY A 127 -14.79 10.03 0.92
C GLY A 127 -14.47 9.29 -0.37
N THR A 128 -13.78 8.14 -0.24
CA THR A 128 -13.58 7.23 -1.36
C THR A 128 -14.93 6.69 -1.86
N ILE A 129 -15.02 6.46 -3.16
CA ILE A 129 -16.28 6.11 -3.83
C ILE A 129 -16.04 5.01 -4.86
N LYS A 130 -16.99 4.10 -5.04
CA LYS A 130 -16.92 3.12 -6.13
C LYS A 130 -17.02 3.82 -7.50
N GLY A 131 -16.25 3.33 -8.47
CA GLY A 131 -16.31 3.80 -9.84
C GLY A 131 -16.02 2.68 -10.83
N ILE A 132 -16.37 2.92 -12.09
CA ILE A 132 -16.09 2.03 -13.21
C ILE A 132 -15.55 2.84 -14.39
N ILE A 133 -14.44 2.39 -14.96
CA ILE A 133 -13.96 2.90 -16.26
C ILE A 133 -14.53 1.99 -17.34
N THR A 134 -15.27 2.56 -18.31
CA THR A 134 -15.93 1.79 -19.36
C THR A 134 -15.94 2.57 -20.69
N ASP A 135 -16.29 1.88 -21.78
CA ASP A 135 -16.44 2.47 -23.11
C ASP A 135 -17.57 3.51 -23.13
N LEU A 136 -17.41 4.58 -23.91
CA LEU A 136 -18.42 5.64 -24.01
C LEU A 136 -19.72 5.17 -24.70
N CYS A 137 -19.67 4.08 -25.47
CA CYS A 137 -20.87 3.51 -26.10
C CYS A 137 -21.75 2.72 -25.13
N MET A 138 -21.27 2.38 -23.92
CA MET A 138 -22.04 1.71 -22.91
C MET A 138 -23.02 2.68 -22.24
N ASP A 139 -24.24 2.22 -21.97
CA ASP A 139 -25.25 3.04 -21.29
C ASP A 139 -24.82 3.37 -19.86
N PRO A 140 -24.70 4.66 -19.51
CA PRO A 140 -24.27 5.06 -18.17
C PRO A 140 -25.23 4.61 -17.05
N GLU A 141 -26.55 4.55 -17.31
CA GLU A 141 -27.54 4.16 -16.30
C GLU A 141 -27.42 2.66 -15.98
N GLU A 142 -27.27 1.82 -17.00
CA GLU A 142 -27.03 0.38 -16.85
C GLU A 142 -25.72 0.13 -16.09
N GLN A 143 -24.65 0.81 -16.47
CA GLN A 143 -23.36 0.67 -15.80
C GLN A 143 -23.39 1.15 -14.35
N LEU A 144 -24.15 2.20 -14.04
CA LEU A 144 -24.35 2.70 -12.68
C LEU A 144 -25.10 1.70 -11.82
N GLU A 145 -26.14 1.07 -12.35
CA GLU A 145 -26.91 0.04 -11.64
C GLU A 145 -26.02 -1.16 -11.33
N ASN A 146 -25.26 -1.64 -12.32
CA ASN A 146 -24.29 -2.72 -12.15
C ASN A 146 -23.23 -2.37 -11.10
N LEU A 147 -22.68 -1.15 -11.12
CA LEU A 147 -21.69 -0.69 -10.16
C LEU A 147 -22.23 -0.68 -8.72
N ARG A 148 -23.47 -0.22 -8.52
CA ARG A 148 -24.12 -0.20 -7.20
C ARG A 148 -24.33 -1.59 -6.64
N ASN A 149 -24.67 -2.56 -7.50
CA ASN A 149 -24.88 -3.96 -7.14
C ASN A 149 -23.58 -4.77 -7.03
N THR A 150 -22.42 -4.18 -7.34
CA THR A 150 -21.13 -4.85 -7.24
C THR A 150 -20.53 -4.60 -5.87
N ASP A 151 -20.28 -5.66 -5.11
CA ASP A 151 -19.50 -5.60 -3.88
C ASP A 151 -18.00 -5.54 -4.20
N LEU A 152 -17.27 -4.73 -3.44
CA LEU A 152 -15.81 -4.73 -3.51
C LEU A 152 -15.29 -5.98 -2.77
N PRO A 153 -14.20 -6.61 -3.27
CA PRO A 153 -13.67 -7.81 -2.64
C PRO A 153 -13.11 -7.51 -1.24
N THR A 154 -13.33 -8.42 -0.29
CA THR A 154 -12.76 -8.39 1.07
C THR A 154 -11.51 -9.29 1.19
N ASN A 155 -11.23 -10.14 0.21
CA ASN A 155 -10.07 -11.03 0.18
C ASN A 155 -8.86 -10.43 -0.56
N GLN A 156 -8.65 -9.12 -0.43
CA GLN A 156 -7.62 -8.40 -1.18
C GLN A 156 -6.20 -8.88 -0.83
N ILE A 157 -5.94 -9.18 0.44
CA ILE A 157 -4.65 -9.71 0.90
C ILE A 157 -4.37 -11.07 0.25
N GLU A 158 -5.34 -11.99 0.25
CA GLU A 158 -5.21 -13.30 -0.39
C GLU A 158 -4.87 -13.22 -1.87
N GLN A 159 -5.40 -12.21 -2.58
CA GLN A 159 -5.16 -11.99 -4.01
C GLN A 159 -3.71 -11.57 -4.33
N VAL A 160 -2.98 -10.97 -3.40
CA VAL A 160 -1.64 -10.40 -3.62
C VAL A 160 -0.54 -11.05 -2.80
N SER A 161 -0.87 -11.78 -1.73
CA SER A 161 0.08 -12.53 -0.93
C SER A 161 0.68 -13.69 -1.72
N THR A 162 1.93 -14.01 -1.45
CA THR A 162 2.57 -15.21 -2.02
C THR A 162 1.79 -16.48 -1.69
N GLN A 163 1.72 -17.41 -2.63
CA GLN A 163 1.03 -18.68 -2.42
C GLN A 163 1.91 -19.74 -1.77
N LYS A 164 3.22 -19.55 -1.79
CA LYS A 164 4.21 -20.49 -1.26
C LYS A 164 5.36 -19.74 -0.63
N ALA A 165 5.89 -20.28 0.47
CA ALA A 165 7.10 -19.75 1.06
C ALA A 165 8.29 -19.84 0.10
N PHE A 166 9.13 -18.80 0.11
CA PHE A 166 10.39 -18.77 -0.64
C PHE A 166 11.50 -18.10 0.17
N LEU A 167 12.74 -18.34 -0.24
CA LEU A 167 13.92 -17.88 0.46
C LEU A 167 14.59 -16.74 -0.32
N SER A 168 15.07 -15.74 0.42
CA SER A 168 16.06 -14.77 -0.04
C SER A 168 17.25 -14.86 0.91
N SER A 169 18.26 -15.61 0.48
CA SER A 169 19.37 -16.03 1.35
C SER A 169 20.31 -14.89 1.70
N GLY A 170 20.67 -14.79 2.97
CA GLY A 170 21.72 -13.94 3.52
C GLY A 170 22.53 -14.69 4.58
N ASN A 171 23.48 -14.00 5.21
CA ASN A 171 24.34 -14.59 6.25
C ASN A 171 24.13 -13.95 7.63
N GLY A 172 23.19 -13.00 7.75
CA GLY A 172 22.88 -12.29 8.99
C GLY A 172 21.74 -12.94 9.77
N TYR A 173 20.92 -12.08 10.39
CA TYR A 173 19.75 -12.51 11.16
C TYR A 173 18.70 -13.18 10.28
N ARG A 174 18.11 -14.27 10.78
CA ARG A 174 16.98 -14.91 10.11
C ARG A 174 15.70 -14.13 10.36
N VAL A 175 15.09 -13.65 9.29
CA VAL A 175 13.83 -12.90 9.33
C VAL A 175 12.73 -13.69 8.63
N VAL A 176 11.62 -13.94 9.31
CA VAL A 176 10.39 -14.38 8.64
C VAL A 176 9.63 -13.13 8.21
N LEU A 177 9.43 -12.97 6.90
CA LEU A 177 8.64 -11.89 6.31
C LEU A 177 7.26 -12.44 5.96
N VAL A 178 6.22 -11.97 6.65
CA VAL A 178 4.82 -12.33 6.36
C VAL A 178 4.30 -11.38 5.28
N ASP A 179 3.89 -11.98 4.16
CA ASP A 179 3.51 -11.26 2.94
C ASP A 179 2.01 -11.02 2.87
N PHE A 180 1.60 -9.77 3.10
CA PHE A 180 0.22 -9.30 2.90
C PHE A 180 0.01 -8.59 1.56
N GLY A 181 0.99 -8.62 0.68
CA GLY A 181 1.13 -7.83 -0.53
C GLY A 181 2.33 -6.90 -0.42
N MET A 182 3.50 -7.49 -0.17
CA MET A 182 4.71 -6.73 0.09
C MET A 182 5.19 -5.99 -1.16
N LYS A 183 5.72 -4.80 -0.92
CA LYS A 183 6.57 -4.10 -1.88
C LYS A 183 7.97 -4.74 -1.89
N SER A 184 8.53 -4.90 -3.09
CA SER A 184 9.89 -5.46 -3.24
C SER A 184 10.96 -4.62 -2.50
N GLY A 185 10.68 -3.34 -2.26
CA GLY A 185 11.49 -2.45 -1.44
C GLY A 185 11.77 -2.99 -0.04
N ILE A 186 10.77 -3.59 0.62
CA ILE A 186 10.97 -4.17 1.97
C ILE A 186 11.99 -5.32 1.92
N LEU A 187 11.87 -6.17 0.91
CA LEU A 187 12.81 -7.28 0.73
C LEU A 187 14.23 -6.77 0.43
N ARG A 188 14.38 -5.72 -0.41
CA ARG A 188 15.68 -5.07 -0.70
C ARG A 188 16.33 -4.54 0.57
N GLU A 189 15.59 -3.80 1.40
CA GLU A 189 16.10 -3.21 2.64
C GLU A 189 16.62 -4.26 3.63
N LEU A 190 15.94 -5.39 3.75
CA LEU A 190 16.39 -6.51 4.58
C LEU A 190 17.62 -7.21 3.97
N ASN A 191 17.67 -7.38 2.63
CA ASN A 191 18.82 -7.95 1.93
C ASN A 191 20.08 -7.08 2.04
N GLU A 192 19.94 -5.75 1.94
CA GLU A 192 21.04 -4.80 2.12
C GLU A 192 21.66 -4.90 3.52
N ARG A 193 20.87 -5.31 4.51
CA ARG A 193 21.31 -5.62 5.88
C ARG A 193 21.74 -7.07 6.08
N ASN A 194 21.91 -7.79 4.97
CA ASN A 194 22.40 -9.17 4.93
C ASN A 194 21.52 -10.18 5.69
N CYS A 195 20.21 -9.91 5.86
CA CYS A 195 19.30 -10.84 6.49
C CYS A 195 19.10 -12.13 5.67
N ASP A 196 18.94 -13.27 6.37
CA ASP A 196 18.49 -14.54 5.82
C ASP A 196 16.95 -14.59 5.89
N ILE A 197 16.26 -14.34 4.76
CA ILE A 197 14.84 -14.05 4.76
C ILE A 197 14.04 -15.25 4.27
N VAL A 198 13.01 -15.62 5.02
CA VAL A 198 11.97 -16.56 4.61
C VAL A 198 10.68 -15.79 4.43
N VAL A 199 10.26 -15.58 3.17
CA VAL A 199 8.96 -14.99 2.87
C VAL A 199 7.89 -16.05 2.98
N VAL A 200 6.82 -15.77 3.71
CA VAL A 200 5.72 -16.71 3.98
C VAL A 200 4.37 -16.08 3.64
N PRO A 201 3.35 -16.89 3.26
CA PRO A 201 2.00 -16.40 3.02
C PRO A 201 1.38 -15.73 4.24
N HIS A 202 0.39 -14.86 4.01
CA HIS A 202 -0.36 -14.13 5.06
C HIS A 202 -1.00 -15.04 6.11
N ASN A 203 -1.40 -16.25 5.74
CA ASN A 203 -2.12 -17.22 6.58
C ASN A 203 -1.17 -18.19 7.32
N VAL A 204 0.12 -17.87 7.43
CA VAL A 204 1.09 -18.66 8.18
C VAL A 204 0.70 -18.74 9.66
N THR A 205 0.83 -19.92 10.26
CA THR A 205 0.55 -20.13 11.68
C THR A 205 1.75 -19.81 12.57
N ALA A 206 1.50 -19.49 13.85
CA ALA A 206 2.58 -19.28 14.83
C ALA A 206 3.50 -20.50 14.96
N ALA A 207 2.94 -21.72 14.90
CA ALA A 207 3.71 -22.97 14.96
C ALA A 207 4.67 -23.12 13.75
N GLU A 208 4.26 -22.69 12.57
CA GLU A 208 5.12 -22.67 11.37
C GLU A 208 6.23 -21.63 11.50
N ILE A 209 5.93 -20.45 12.00
CA ILE A 209 6.94 -19.42 12.29
C ILE A 209 7.97 -19.93 13.29
N PHE A 210 7.54 -20.52 14.40
CA PHE A 210 8.47 -21.06 15.41
C PHE A 210 9.37 -22.18 14.85
N ARG A 211 8.88 -23.02 13.92
CA ARG A 211 9.71 -24.05 13.24
C ARG A 211 10.81 -23.46 12.38
N LEU A 212 10.62 -22.27 11.84
CA LEU A 212 11.64 -21.57 11.07
C LEU A 212 12.74 -20.97 11.95
N ASN A 213 12.53 -20.92 13.27
CA ASN A 213 13.45 -20.38 14.28
C ASN A 213 14.02 -19.00 13.89
N PRO A 214 13.18 -17.99 13.65
CA PRO A 214 13.63 -16.67 13.25
C PRO A 214 14.23 -15.87 14.42
N ASP A 215 15.14 -14.96 14.10
CA ASP A 215 15.62 -13.93 15.02
C ASP A 215 14.63 -12.74 15.08
N GLY A 216 13.83 -12.51 14.04
CA GLY A 216 12.80 -11.48 13.97
C GLY A 216 11.70 -11.77 12.95
N ILE A 217 10.58 -11.07 13.07
CA ILE A 217 9.44 -11.14 12.15
C ILE A 217 9.21 -9.77 11.55
N MET A 218 9.13 -9.70 10.22
CA MET A 218 8.71 -8.53 9.47
C MET A 218 7.27 -8.75 8.98
N LEU A 219 6.39 -7.78 9.22
CA LEU A 219 5.03 -7.75 8.69
C LEU A 219 4.97 -6.71 7.58
N SER A 220 4.65 -7.13 6.38
CA SER A 220 4.66 -6.25 5.22
C SER A 220 3.47 -5.28 5.19
N ASN A 221 3.49 -4.37 4.23
CA ASN A 221 2.33 -3.64 3.76
C ASN A 221 1.32 -4.58 3.07
N GLY A 222 0.11 -4.07 2.80
CA GLY A 222 -0.92 -4.81 2.08
C GLY A 222 -2.19 -3.99 1.86
N PRO A 223 -3.10 -4.45 0.98
CA PRO A 223 -4.38 -3.82 0.69
C PRO A 223 -5.48 -4.24 1.67
N GLY A 224 -6.61 -3.52 1.64
CA GLY A 224 -7.85 -3.93 2.28
C GLY A 224 -8.00 -3.48 3.72
N ASP A 225 -8.96 -4.10 4.40
CA ASP A 225 -9.24 -3.90 5.81
C ASP A 225 -8.39 -4.85 6.66
N PRO A 226 -7.65 -4.38 7.68
CA PRO A 226 -6.89 -5.28 8.54
C PRO A 226 -7.77 -6.25 9.36
N GLU A 227 -9.06 -5.98 9.50
CA GLU A 227 -10.00 -6.89 10.18
C GLU A 227 -10.42 -8.09 9.31
N ASP A 228 -10.11 -8.09 8.01
CA ASP A 228 -10.42 -9.18 7.08
C ASP A 228 -9.49 -10.42 7.25
N VAL A 229 -8.44 -10.33 8.09
CA VAL A 229 -7.48 -11.43 8.35
C VAL A 229 -7.36 -11.78 9.85
N PRO A 230 -8.44 -12.25 10.48
CA PRO A 230 -8.47 -12.52 11.94
C PRO A 230 -7.47 -13.60 12.36
N GLU A 231 -7.14 -14.57 11.52
CA GLU A 231 -6.14 -15.59 11.78
C GLU A 231 -4.74 -15.02 11.99
N THR A 232 -4.39 -13.98 11.25
CA THR A 232 -3.12 -13.26 11.43
C THR A 232 -3.07 -12.55 12.78
N ILE A 233 -4.20 -11.95 13.22
CA ILE A 233 -4.29 -11.29 14.52
C ILE A 233 -4.05 -12.30 15.64
N GLU A 234 -4.63 -13.50 15.56
CA GLU A 234 -4.40 -14.57 16.56
C GLU A 234 -2.94 -15.07 16.51
N MET A 235 -2.37 -15.25 15.33
CA MET A 235 -0.97 -15.62 15.16
C MET A 235 -0.05 -14.59 15.85
N LEU A 236 -0.31 -13.30 15.69
CA LEU A 236 0.49 -12.22 16.27
C LEU A 236 0.45 -12.23 17.81
N LYS A 237 -0.69 -12.51 18.43
CA LYS A 237 -0.80 -12.65 19.90
C LYS A 237 0.14 -13.72 20.46
N GLU A 238 0.39 -14.78 19.70
CA GLU A 238 1.30 -15.85 20.10
C GLU A 238 2.78 -15.54 19.90
N VAL A 239 3.14 -14.82 18.83
CA VAL A 239 4.55 -14.60 18.45
C VAL A 239 5.16 -13.34 19.07
N MET A 240 4.39 -12.24 19.22
CA MET A 240 4.89 -10.96 19.75
C MET A 240 5.57 -11.06 21.12
N PRO A 241 5.11 -11.92 22.07
CA PRO A 241 5.79 -12.09 23.36
C PRO A 241 7.15 -12.79 23.28
N LYS A 242 7.50 -13.41 22.12
CA LYS A 242 8.60 -14.37 22.03
C LYS A 242 9.66 -13.99 20.99
N ILE A 243 9.35 -13.10 20.06
CA ILE A 243 10.22 -12.76 18.91
C ILE A 243 10.06 -11.27 18.64
N PRO A 244 11.15 -10.54 18.31
CA PRO A 244 11.08 -9.17 17.82
C PRO A 244 10.22 -9.05 16.57
N VAL A 245 9.34 -8.03 16.52
CA VAL A 245 8.45 -7.81 15.39
C VAL A 245 8.54 -6.36 14.91
N PHE A 246 8.67 -6.16 13.61
CA PHE A 246 8.51 -4.87 12.94
C PHE A 246 7.37 -4.94 11.93
N GLY A 247 6.41 -4.00 12.01
CA GLY A 247 5.25 -3.93 11.12
C GLY A 247 5.21 -2.64 10.30
N ILE A 248 4.94 -2.78 9.00
CA ILE A 248 4.82 -1.66 8.06
C ILE A 248 3.39 -1.61 7.51
N CYS A 249 2.74 -0.45 7.58
CA CYS A 249 1.42 -0.14 7.03
C CYS A 249 0.35 -1.16 7.49
N MET A 250 0.00 -2.18 6.70
CA MET A 250 -0.89 -3.27 7.12
C MET A 250 -0.36 -3.97 8.37
N GLY A 251 0.95 -4.26 8.43
CA GLY A 251 1.58 -4.87 9.59
C GLY A 251 1.47 -4.01 10.87
N HIS A 252 1.49 -2.69 10.75
CA HIS A 252 1.25 -1.77 11.86
C HIS A 252 -0.19 -1.89 12.39
N GLN A 253 -1.18 -1.92 11.52
CA GLN A 253 -2.58 -2.04 11.89
C GLN A 253 -2.87 -3.39 12.55
N LEU A 254 -2.29 -4.48 12.03
CA LEU A 254 -2.42 -5.82 12.59
C LEU A 254 -1.78 -5.95 13.98
N ILE A 255 -0.61 -5.33 14.22
CA ILE A 255 0.00 -5.26 15.56
C ILE A 255 -0.92 -4.52 16.53
N ALA A 256 -1.52 -3.41 16.11
CA ALA A 256 -2.45 -2.65 16.94
C ALA A 256 -3.68 -3.49 17.32
N LEU A 257 -4.31 -4.15 16.34
CA LEU A 257 -5.46 -5.04 16.58
C LEU A 257 -5.11 -6.23 17.48
N ALA A 258 -3.97 -6.88 17.24
CA ALA A 258 -3.49 -7.99 18.09
C ALA A 258 -3.23 -7.57 19.54
N SER A 259 -2.90 -6.30 19.76
CA SER A 259 -2.71 -5.70 21.09
C SER A 259 -4.01 -5.19 21.73
N GLY A 260 -5.16 -5.30 21.06
CA GLY A 260 -6.47 -4.88 21.56
C GLY A 260 -6.88 -3.45 21.21
N ALA A 261 -6.09 -2.74 20.41
CA ALA A 261 -6.48 -1.45 19.85
C ALA A 261 -7.51 -1.61 18.71
N LYS A 262 -8.02 -0.49 18.20
CA LYS A 262 -9.01 -0.44 17.12
C LYS A 262 -8.45 0.28 15.90
N THR A 263 -8.97 -0.07 14.73
CA THR A 263 -8.74 0.66 13.49
C THR A 263 -10.01 1.30 12.98
N TYR A 264 -9.88 2.28 12.10
CA TYR A 264 -11.01 2.92 11.43
C TYR A 264 -10.65 3.33 10.02
N LYS A 265 -11.63 3.35 9.12
CA LYS A 265 -11.44 3.80 7.73
C LYS A 265 -11.36 5.32 7.70
N LEU A 266 -10.27 5.84 7.10
CA LEU A 266 -10.10 7.26 6.82
C LEU A 266 -11.04 7.69 5.69
N LYS A 267 -11.48 8.94 5.71
CA LYS A 267 -12.41 9.45 4.70
C LYS A 267 -11.90 9.29 3.26
N PHE A 268 -10.61 9.56 3.02
CA PHE A 268 -9.98 9.41 1.70
C PHE A 268 -8.56 8.80 1.77
N GLY A 269 -8.07 8.48 2.97
CA GLY A 269 -6.76 7.89 3.18
C GLY A 269 -5.58 8.85 2.94
N HIS A 270 -4.37 8.36 3.19
CA HIS A 270 -3.12 9.04 2.89
C HIS A 270 -2.43 8.35 1.71
N ARG A 271 -2.19 9.09 0.61
CA ARG A 271 -1.50 8.57 -0.58
C ARG A 271 -0.64 9.66 -1.21
N GLY A 272 0.68 9.46 -1.16
CA GLY A 272 1.67 10.40 -1.66
C GLY A 272 3.02 10.23 -0.96
N ALA A 273 4.03 10.96 -1.41
CA ALA A 273 5.41 10.83 -0.95
C ALA A 273 5.92 12.09 -0.20
N ASN A 274 5.03 12.88 0.36
CA ASN A 274 5.36 14.18 0.99
C ASN A 274 4.61 14.42 2.31
N HIS A 275 4.33 13.35 3.06
CA HIS A 275 3.61 13.43 4.32
C HIS A 275 4.58 13.60 5.50
N PRO A 276 4.53 14.73 6.24
CA PRO A 276 5.38 14.94 7.39
C PRO A 276 4.85 14.15 8.60
N VAL A 277 5.71 13.34 9.19
CA VAL A 277 5.44 12.54 10.39
C VAL A 277 6.41 12.91 11.49
N LYS A 278 5.90 13.20 12.68
CA LYS A 278 6.70 13.52 13.85
C LYS A 278 6.95 12.27 14.69
N ASN A 279 8.23 11.96 14.89
CA ASN A 279 8.65 11.00 15.91
C ASN A 279 8.55 11.67 17.30
N LEU A 280 7.68 11.15 18.16
CA LEU A 280 7.41 11.72 19.48
C LEU A 280 8.52 11.45 20.50
N ILE A 281 9.35 10.44 20.24
CA ILE A 281 10.48 10.07 21.12
C ILE A 281 11.65 11.01 20.90
N THR A 282 12.00 11.26 19.64
CA THR A 282 13.16 12.07 19.25
C THR A 282 12.80 13.54 18.99
N GLY A 283 11.54 13.84 18.72
CA GLY A 283 11.06 15.16 18.30
C GLY A 283 11.32 15.50 16.82
N LYS A 284 12.01 14.62 16.09
CA LYS A 284 12.34 14.80 14.66
C LYS A 284 11.08 14.67 13.80
N VAL A 285 11.05 15.38 12.67
CA VAL A 285 10.03 15.22 11.64
C VAL A 285 10.70 14.65 10.40
N ASP A 286 10.19 13.51 9.94
CA ASP A 286 10.59 12.87 8.70
C ASP A 286 9.51 13.10 7.63
N ILE A 287 9.92 13.22 6.37
CA ILE A 287 9.00 13.21 5.24
C ILE A 287 8.83 11.77 4.79
N THR A 288 7.57 11.32 4.67
CA THR A 288 7.26 9.90 4.48
C THR A 288 6.44 9.65 3.22
N SER A 289 6.57 8.43 2.70
CA SER A 289 5.69 7.86 1.69
C SER A 289 4.52 7.17 2.36
N GLN A 290 3.31 7.38 1.86
CA GLN A 290 2.05 6.90 2.44
C GLN A 290 1.18 6.26 1.37
N ASN A 291 0.57 5.13 1.69
CA ASN A 291 -0.51 4.52 0.90
C ASN A 291 -1.39 3.64 1.79
N HIS A 292 -2.35 4.26 2.49
CA HIS A 292 -3.28 3.52 3.33
C HIS A 292 -4.66 4.19 3.41
N GLY A 293 -5.70 3.37 3.59
CA GLY A 293 -7.08 3.81 3.77
C GLY A 293 -7.59 3.71 5.21
N PHE A 294 -6.85 3.00 6.08
CA PHE A 294 -7.18 2.79 7.50
C PHE A 294 -6.12 3.40 8.39
N SER A 295 -6.49 3.71 9.64
CA SER A 295 -5.59 4.21 10.68
C SER A 295 -5.96 3.61 12.03
N VAL A 296 -4.97 3.49 12.92
CA VAL A 296 -5.19 3.08 14.31
C VAL A 296 -5.84 4.21 15.09
N ASP A 297 -6.88 3.90 15.86
CA ASP A 297 -7.53 4.85 16.76
C ASP A 297 -6.65 5.10 17.99
N ILE A 298 -6.11 6.33 18.09
CA ILE A 298 -5.22 6.74 19.19
C ILE A 298 -5.90 6.61 20.56
N GLU A 299 -7.20 6.87 20.65
CA GLU A 299 -7.93 6.77 21.92
C GLU A 299 -7.98 5.32 22.40
N SER A 300 -8.06 4.35 21.49
CA SER A 300 -8.07 2.93 21.83
C SER A 300 -6.73 2.42 22.38
N LEU A 301 -5.62 3.12 22.14
CA LEU A 301 -4.30 2.75 22.68
C LEU A 301 -4.23 2.83 24.21
N LYS A 302 -5.09 3.63 24.84
CA LYS A 302 -5.09 3.84 26.30
C LYS A 302 -5.37 2.56 27.06
N ASP A 303 -6.11 1.64 26.49
CA ASP A 303 -6.50 0.36 27.10
C ASP A 303 -5.54 -0.78 26.71
N THR A 304 -4.38 -0.46 26.13
CA THR A 304 -3.40 -1.43 25.64
C THR A 304 -2.00 -1.20 26.23
N ASP A 305 -1.12 -2.18 26.02
CA ASP A 305 0.32 -2.06 26.31
C ASP A 305 1.09 -1.34 25.17
N LEU A 306 0.41 -0.68 24.24
CA LEU A 306 1.05 0.10 23.19
C LEU A 306 1.33 1.54 23.64
N GLU A 307 2.38 2.12 23.05
CA GLU A 307 2.75 3.52 23.20
C GLU A 307 2.79 4.17 21.82
N LEU A 308 2.15 5.33 21.67
CA LEU A 308 2.21 6.12 20.44
C LEU A 308 3.61 6.69 20.25
N THR A 309 4.26 6.39 19.13
CA THR A 309 5.63 6.83 18.83
C THR A 309 5.72 7.82 17.68
N HIS A 310 4.79 7.77 16.74
CA HIS A 310 4.78 8.63 15.56
C HIS A 310 3.39 9.21 15.33
N LEU A 311 3.34 10.47 14.89
CA LEU A 311 2.10 11.22 14.70
C LEU A 311 2.17 12.02 13.40
N SER A 312 1.12 11.94 12.57
CA SER A 312 0.97 12.81 11.40
C SER A 312 0.95 14.28 11.82
N VAL A 313 1.77 15.09 11.17
CA VAL A 313 1.79 16.54 11.43
C VAL A 313 0.53 17.21 10.92
N ASN A 314 -0.06 16.68 9.83
CA ASN A 314 -1.18 17.28 9.12
C ASN A 314 -2.51 17.14 9.87
N ASP A 315 -2.86 15.92 10.29
CA ASP A 315 -4.21 15.59 10.80
C ASP A 315 -4.18 14.84 12.14
N LYS A 316 -2.98 14.61 12.70
CA LYS A 316 -2.80 13.97 14.00
C LYS A 316 -3.25 12.52 14.07
N THR A 317 -3.27 11.80 12.96
CA THR A 317 -3.49 10.35 12.93
C THR A 317 -2.29 9.61 13.51
N CYS A 318 -2.52 8.37 13.98
CA CYS A 318 -1.48 7.47 14.47
C CYS A 318 -0.59 7.04 13.30
N GLU A 319 0.70 7.26 13.42
CA GLU A 319 1.69 6.91 12.39
C GLU A 319 2.73 5.90 12.89
N GLY A 320 2.67 5.48 14.14
CA GLY A 320 3.50 4.42 14.66
C GLY A 320 3.29 4.18 16.14
N VAL A 321 3.53 2.93 16.53
CA VAL A 321 3.44 2.46 17.92
C VAL A 321 4.62 1.57 18.27
N ARG A 322 4.89 1.45 19.58
CA ARG A 322 5.75 0.39 20.13
C ARG A 322 5.06 -0.29 21.31
N HIS A 323 5.40 -1.55 21.54
CA HIS A 323 4.89 -2.29 22.68
C HIS A 323 5.77 -2.04 23.92
N LYS A 324 5.16 -1.77 25.08
CA LYS A 324 5.88 -1.43 26.33
C LYS A 324 6.65 -2.60 26.95
N LYS A 325 6.23 -3.84 26.64
CA LYS A 325 6.75 -5.08 27.28
C LYS A 325 7.54 -5.96 26.31
N TYR A 326 7.24 -5.91 25.01
CA TYR A 326 7.81 -6.80 24.00
C TYR A 326 8.64 -6.00 22.99
N PRO A 327 9.65 -6.60 22.36
CA PRO A 327 10.45 -5.94 21.33
C PRO A 327 9.66 -5.83 20.01
N VAL A 328 8.56 -5.08 20.05
CA VAL A 328 7.63 -4.89 18.94
C VAL A 328 7.43 -3.40 18.67
N PHE A 329 7.61 -3.00 17.42
CA PHE A 329 7.30 -1.64 16.97
C PHE A 329 6.76 -1.65 15.54
N SER A 330 6.11 -0.59 15.15
CA SER A 330 5.53 -0.48 13.80
C SER A 330 5.30 0.96 13.38
N VAL A 331 5.23 1.17 12.06
CA VAL A 331 4.90 2.44 11.45
C VAL A 331 3.84 2.28 10.37
N GLN A 332 2.98 3.31 10.23
CA GLN A 332 1.90 3.32 9.25
C GLN A 332 2.39 3.65 7.83
N TYR A 333 3.45 4.45 7.74
CA TYR A 333 4.09 4.87 6.49
C TYR A 333 5.11 3.84 5.99
N HIS A 334 5.67 4.09 4.81
CA HIS A 334 6.59 3.20 4.10
C HIS A 334 8.05 3.65 4.27
N PRO A 335 8.84 3.08 5.22
CA PRO A 335 10.24 3.44 5.42
C PRO A 335 11.16 2.96 4.30
N GLU A 336 10.72 1.99 3.48
CA GLU A 336 11.39 1.52 2.28
C GLU A 336 11.25 2.51 1.12
N ALA A 337 10.38 3.52 1.26
CA ALA A 337 10.06 4.52 0.23
C ALA A 337 9.54 3.91 -1.10
N SER A 338 10.16 4.24 -2.22
CA SER A 338 9.84 3.80 -3.58
C SER A 338 8.34 3.79 -3.91
N PRO A 339 7.79 4.97 -4.32
CA PRO A 339 8.49 6.26 -4.47
C PRO A 339 8.58 7.02 -3.14
N GLY A 340 9.56 7.92 -3.04
CA GLY A 340 9.60 8.89 -1.95
C GLY A 340 10.96 9.04 -1.28
N PRO A 341 11.03 9.83 -0.20
CA PRO A 341 12.25 10.08 0.55
C PRO A 341 12.63 8.88 1.44
N HIS A 342 13.94 8.73 1.68
CA HIS A 342 14.51 7.70 2.52
C HIS A 342 14.73 8.16 3.98
N ASP A 343 14.14 9.26 4.41
CA ASP A 343 14.31 9.81 5.76
C ASP A 343 14.10 8.78 6.87
N PRO A 344 13.05 7.92 6.81
CA PRO A 344 12.77 6.94 7.87
C PRO A 344 13.45 5.58 7.69
N ASN A 345 14.38 5.43 6.73
CA ASN A 345 15.03 4.14 6.41
C ASN A 345 15.77 3.53 7.62
N TYR A 346 16.23 4.38 8.57
CA TYR A 346 16.87 3.95 9.82
C TYR A 346 16.01 2.98 10.67
N LEU A 347 14.72 2.87 10.42
CA LEU A 347 13.85 1.94 11.14
C LEU A 347 14.18 0.48 10.85
N PHE A 348 14.75 0.18 9.68
CA PHE A 348 15.27 -1.17 9.41
C PHE A 348 16.51 -1.46 10.26
N ASP A 349 17.38 -0.48 10.48
CA ASP A 349 18.54 -0.64 11.38
C ASP A 349 18.08 -0.82 12.82
N GLN A 350 17.06 -0.08 13.26
CA GLN A 350 16.42 -0.27 14.56
C GLN A 350 15.86 -1.69 14.73
N PHE A 351 15.30 -2.28 13.67
CA PHE A 351 14.84 -3.67 13.71
C PHE A 351 15.99 -4.66 13.89
N ILE A 352 17.13 -4.45 13.20
CA ILE A 352 18.35 -5.24 13.42
C ILE A 352 18.84 -5.11 14.87
N ASP A 353 18.82 -3.92 15.43
CA ASP A 353 19.22 -3.68 16.83
C ASP A 353 18.29 -4.43 17.80
N TYR A 354 16.98 -4.41 17.58
CA TYR A 354 16.03 -5.18 18.41
C TYR A 354 16.31 -6.69 18.39
N MET A 355 16.62 -7.26 17.20
CA MET A 355 17.00 -8.67 17.09
C MET A 355 18.30 -8.97 17.82
N ARG A 356 19.31 -8.09 17.71
CA ARG A 356 20.60 -8.23 18.41
C ARG A 356 20.40 -8.22 19.92
N GLU A 357 19.76 -7.20 20.46
CA GLU A 357 19.51 -7.06 21.91
C GLU A 357 18.69 -8.22 22.47
N PHE A 358 17.69 -8.67 21.74
CA PHE A 358 16.86 -9.80 22.15
C PHE A 358 17.65 -11.10 22.22
N LYS A 359 18.60 -11.31 21.29
CA LYS A 359 19.47 -12.51 21.24
C LYS A 359 20.52 -12.51 22.35
N GLU A 360 21.06 -11.33 22.70
CA GLU A 360 22.03 -11.15 23.77
C GLU A 360 21.42 -11.33 25.17
N ASN A 361 20.11 -11.08 25.33
CA ASN A 361 19.37 -11.18 26.58
C ASN A 361 18.67 -12.55 26.79
N LYS A 362 18.79 -13.48 25.83
CA LYS A 362 18.32 -14.87 25.92
C LYS A 362 19.37 -15.77 26.54
#